data_772daa29b261bfa2250f50b11064506e
#
_entry.id   772daa29b261bfa2250f50b11064506e
#
_cell.length_a   1.000
_cell.length_b   1.000
_cell.length_c   1.000
_cell.angle_alpha   90.00
_cell.angle_beta   90.00
_cell.angle_gamma   90.00
#
_symmetry.space_group_name_H-M   'P 1'
#
loop_
_entity.id
_entity.type
_entity.pdbx_description
1 polymer ?
#
loop_
_entity_poly.entity_id
_entity_poly.type
_entity_poly.pdbx_seq_one_letter_code
_entity_poly.pdbx_strand_id
1 'polypeptide(L)'
;MLVVWALLWGAMLGLPMNAANTLSVEEEQQFRYYFYEAQRLIQKQEIAPAWELVQFCYALNPNDAAVNNYMGMFFEAFDKKYEASTYFRRAFELDPNTYWYQHALYLLQSKDKKQEKIAIRNLEKVAKSNPKDEDLHTMLQQAYIHVKDYKRALAIQDRLDSIVGYTGMSAMQRYRLNAMMNNNKQAIYEVERFLEEEPDNMQFQMFRAQLYEETHQPSEKMIVAYTALLRFEPRNLMLMNNLAWHLCISCHDLQRAEQLSRTTIMAEPSNPIYLDTYAWIMYMMGDYDTAYFYIQRAMEYANEKTIKEVIEHRKAILKKLK
;
A
#
# COMPACT_ATOMS: atom_id res chain seq x y z
N MET A 1 -3.91 39.86 -34.87
CA MET A 1 -3.70 38.97 -33.71
C MET A 1 -3.69 39.68 -32.35
N LEU A 2 -3.37 40.97 -32.26
CA LEU A 2 -3.33 41.73 -30.99
C LEU A 2 -4.69 42.25 -30.48
N VAL A 3 -5.73 42.31 -31.31
CA VAL A 3 -7.06 42.86 -30.98
C VAL A 3 -7.95 41.81 -30.24
N VAL A 4 -7.71 40.52 -30.45
CA VAL A 4 -8.47 39.44 -29.78
C VAL A 4 -8.06 39.28 -28.32
N TRP A 5 -6.80 39.58 -27.97
CA TRP A 5 -6.27 39.49 -26.60
C TRP A 5 -6.81 40.58 -25.67
N ALA A 6 -7.11 41.76 -26.20
CA ALA A 6 -7.62 42.88 -25.42
C ALA A 6 -9.09 42.69 -25.00
N LEU A 7 -9.89 41.96 -25.79
CA LEU A 7 -11.31 41.69 -25.48
C LEU A 7 -11.48 40.56 -24.43
N LEU A 8 -10.53 39.63 -24.31
CA LEU A 8 -10.56 38.53 -23.32
C LEU A 8 -10.12 38.99 -21.92
N TRP A 9 -9.27 40.02 -21.80
CA TRP A 9 -8.85 40.58 -20.50
C TRP A 9 -9.85 41.58 -19.90
N GLY A 10 -10.66 42.23 -20.71
CA GLY A 10 -11.71 43.17 -20.25
C GLY A 10 -12.95 42.50 -19.66
N ALA A 11 -13.19 41.22 -19.98
CA ALA A 11 -14.38 40.48 -19.51
C ALA A 11 -14.22 39.79 -18.14
N MET A 12 -13.00 39.82 -17.56
CA MET A 12 -12.75 39.20 -16.25
C MET A 12 -13.05 40.07 -15.03
N LEU A 13 -13.39 41.36 -15.22
CA LEU A 13 -13.71 42.30 -14.15
C LEU A 13 -15.18 42.71 -14.22
N GLY A 14 -16.04 41.96 -13.54
CA GLY A 14 -17.32 42.49 -13.09
C GLY A 14 -18.57 42.10 -13.89
N LEU A 15 -18.86 40.81 -14.11
CA LEU A 15 -20.21 40.38 -14.36
C LEU A 15 -20.87 39.89 -13.07
N PRO A 16 -22.13 40.32 -12.77
CA PRO A 16 -22.84 39.85 -11.58
C PRO A 16 -23.18 38.38 -11.73
N MET A 17 -22.73 37.58 -10.73
CA MET A 17 -23.11 36.17 -10.59
C MET A 17 -24.61 36.06 -10.24
N ASN A 18 -25.49 36.19 -11.20
CA ASN A 18 -26.89 35.73 -11.08
C ASN A 18 -27.64 35.93 -12.40
N ALA A 19 -27.52 34.95 -13.28
CA ALA A 19 -28.58 34.55 -14.21
C ALA A 19 -28.24 33.14 -14.70
N ALA A 20 -29.15 32.22 -14.63
CA ALA A 20 -29.08 30.98 -15.41
C ALA A 20 -29.07 31.40 -16.89
N ASN A 21 -27.88 31.57 -17.47
CA ASN A 21 -27.72 31.80 -18.89
C ASN A 21 -28.12 30.52 -19.61
N THR A 22 -29.39 30.42 -19.99
CA THR A 22 -29.81 29.45 -20.99
C THR A 22 -29.22 29.93 -22.31
N LEU A 23 -28.24 29.18 -22.84
CA LEU A 23 -27.68 29.43 -24.16
C LEU A 23 -28.84 29.46 -25.20
N SER A 24 -28.74 30.32 -26.19
CA SER A 24 -29.59 30.22 -27.38
C SER A 24 -29.32 28.88 -28.10
N VAL A 25 -30.22 28.44 -28.94
CA VAL A 25 -30.06 27.20 -29.72
C VAL A 25 -28.78 27.22 -30.55
N GLU A 26 -28.45 28.36 -31.10
CA GLU A 26 -27.22 28.55 -31.90
C GLU A 26 -25.95 28.48 -31.04
N GLU A 27 -25.93 29.13 -29.87
CA GLU A 27 -24.81 29.07 -28.92
C GLU A 27 -24.64 27.66 -28.35
N GLU A 28 -25.73 26.92 -28.10
CA GLU A 28 -25.64 25.53 -27.64
C GLU A 28 -25.04 24.61 -28.71
N GLN A 29 -25.42 24.81 -29.99
CA GLN A 29 -24.83 24.05 -31.09
C GLN A 29 -23.35 24.37 -31.27
N GLN A 30 -22.96 25.64 -31.19
CA GLN A 30 -21.56 26.06 -31.20
C GLN A 30 -20.78 25.49 -30.04
N PHE A 31 -21.29 25.57 -28.82
CA PHE A 31 -20.70 25.00 -27.64
C PHE A 31 -20.40 23.50 -27.79
N ARG A 32 -21.40 22.72 -28.19
CA ARG A 32 -21.28 21.27 -28.39
C ARG A 32 -20.22 20.94 -29.44
N TYR A 33 -20.23 21.65 -30.58
CA TYR A 33 -19.27 21.43 -31.66
C TYR A 33 -17.83 21.73 -31.21
N TYR A 34 -17.59 22.87 -30.61
CA TYR A 34 -16.23 23.26 -30.18
C TYR A 34 -15.75 22.42 -29.00
N PHE A 35 -16.65 22.04 -28.10
CA PHE A 35 -16.28 21.17 -26.97
C PHE A 35 -15.88 19.77 -27.44
N TYR A 36 -16.62 19.20 -28.39
CA TYR A 36 -16.27 17.92 -29.00
C TYR A 36 -14.93 18.00 -29.76
N GLU A 37 -14.74 19.06 -30.52
CA GLU A 37 -13.50 19.29 -31.26
C GLU A 37 -12.30 19.50 -30.32
N ALA A 38 -12.47 20.20 -29.20
CA ALA A 38 -11.43 20.32 -28.16
C ALA A 38 -11.02 18.96 -27.63
N GLN A 39 -11.99 18.08 -27.29
CA GLN A 39 -11.72 16.72 -26.84
C GLN A 39 -10.93 15.91 -27.88
N ARG A 40 -11.31 16.04 -29.17
CA ARG A 40 -10.62 15.36 -30.27
C ARG A 40 -9.17 15.84 -30.42
N LEU A 41 -8.94 17.14 -30.28
CA LEU A 41 -7.58 17.73 -30.32
C LEU A 41 -6.72 17.27 -29.13
N ILE A 42 -7.31 17.17 -27.92
CA ILE A 42 -6.63 16.63 -26.75
C ILE A 42 -6.18 15.18 -27.00
N GLN A 43 -7.06 14.34 -27.56
CA GLN A 43 -6.71 12.95 -27.90
C GLN A 43 -5.57 12.86 -28.93
N LYS A 44 -5.47 13.84 -29.83
CA LYS A 44 -4.38 13.96 -30.81
C LYS A 44 -3.14 14.64 -30.26
N GLN A 45 -3.14 15.03 -28.99
CA GLN A 45 -2.05 15.80 -28.35
C GLN A 45 -1.81 17.19 -28.95
N GLU A 46 -2.80 17.73 -29.66
CA GLU A 46 -2.77 19.09 -30.21
C GLU A 46 -3.23 20.09 -29.13
N ILE A 47 -2.36 20.32 -28.15
CA ILE A 47 -2.70 20.99 -26.88
C ILE A 47 -3.06 22.47 -27.06
N ALA A 48 -2.30 23.23 -27.88
CA ALA A 48 -2.53 24.66 -28.05
C ALA A 48 -3.92 24.98 -28.67
N PRO A 49 -4.32 24.38 -29.81
CA PRO A 49 -5.65 24.63 -30.37
C PRO A 49 -6.79 24.07 -29.46
N ALA A 50 -6.55 22.97 -28.77
CA ALA A 50 -7.52 22.45 -27.79
C ALA A 50 -7.78 23.46 -26.65
N TRP A 51 -6.73 24.09 -26.14
CA TRP A 51 -6.84 25.12 -25.12
C TRP A 51 -7.69 26.32 -25.57
N GLU A 52 -7.46 26.83 -26.80
CA GLU A 52 -8.25 27.91 -27.35
C GLU A 52 -9.76 27.57 -27.42
N LEU A 53 -10.09 26.35 -27.86
CA LEU A 53 -11.47 25.89 -27.91
C LEU A 53 -12.11 25.70 -26.53
N VAL A 54 -11.36 25.20 -25.55
CA VAL A 54 -11.87 25.07 -24.16
C VAL A 54 -12.14 26.45 -23.56
N GLN A 55 -11.26 27.44 -23.81
CA GLN A 55 -11.50 28.83 -23.37
C GLN A 55 -12.74 29.42 -24.02
N PHE A 56 -12.95 29.16 -25.31
CA PHE A 56 -14.16 29.61 -26.03
C PHE A 56 -15.42 28.97 -25.44
N CYS A 57 -15.40 27.67 -25.17
CA CYS A 57 -16.49 26.97 -24.50
C CYS A 57 -16.77 27.52 -23.10
N TYR A 58 -15.71 27.86 -22.35
CA TYR A 58 -15.86 28.48 -21.04
C TYR A 58 -16.50 29.88 -21.13
N ALA A 59 -16.14 30.67 -22.13
CA ALA A 59 -16.74 31.98 -22.35
C ALA A 59 -18.25 31.89 -22.71
N LEU A 60 -18.65 30.85 -23.45
CA LEU A 60 -20.06 30.60 -23.76
C LEU A 60 -20.84 30.07 -22.55
N ASN A 61 -20.28 29.09 -21.83
CA ASN A 61 -20.95 28.49 -20.69
C ASN A 61 -19.96 28.25 -19.50
N PRO A 62 -19.74 29.25 -18.64
CA PRO A 62 -18.86 29.13 -17.48
C PRO A 62 -19.44 28.23 -16.37
N ASN A 63 -20.69 27.82 -16.48
CA ASN A 63 -21.36 26.92 -15.55
C ASN A 63 -21.46 25.47 -16.06
N ASP A 64 -20.76 25.12 -17.11
CA ASP A 64 -20.62 23.73 -17.51
C ASP A 64 -19.53 23.03 -16.69
N ALA A 65 -19.89 21.90 -16.05
CA ALA A 65 -18.99 21.16 -15.17
C ALA A 65 -17.80 20.56 -15.93
N ALA A 66 -18.04 20.03 -17.14
CA ALA A 66 -17.00 19.42 -17.95
C ALA A 66 -15.96 20.46 -18.42
N VAL A 67 -16.45 21.60 -18.88
CA VAL A 67 -15.57 22.71 -19.30
C VAL A 67 -14.71 23.20 -18.14
N ASN A 68 -15.29 23.37 -16.95
CA ASN A 68 -14.50 23.73 -15.74
C ASN A 68 -13.45 22.68 -15.42
N ASN A 69 -13.79 21.38 -15.55
CA ASN A 69 -12.79 20.32 -15.35
C ASN A 69 -11.64 20.41 -16.36
N TYR A 70 -11.91 20.62 -17.64
CA TYR A 70 -10.86 20.80 -18.65
C TYR A 70 -10.04 22.06 -18.42
N MET A 71 -10.64 23.18 -18.01
CA MET A 71 -9.90 24.38 -17.58
C MET A 71 -8.93 24.05 -16.45
N GLY A 72 -9.39 23.30 -15.45
CA GLY A 72 -8.54 22.83 -14.35
C GLY A 72 -7.34 21.99 -14.82
N MET A 73 -7.59 21.02 -15.73
CA MET A 73 -6.54 20.17 -16.30
C MET A 73 -5.49 20.98 -17.08
N PHE A 74 -5.91 21.96 -17.88
CA PHE A 74 -4.97 22.82 -18.61
C PHE A 74 -4.15 23.71 -17.67
N PHE A 75 -4.76 24.29 -16.63
CA PHE A 75 -4.02 25.08 -15.65
C PHE A 75 -3.04 24.23 -14.84
N GLU A 76 -3.40 22.98 -14.53
CA GLU A 76 -2.48 22.03 -13.91
C GLU A 76 -1.28 21.72 -14.82
N ALA A 77 -1.52 21.46 -16.11
CA ALA A 77 -0.47 21.25 -17.11
C ALA A 77 0.46 22.47 -17.28
N PHE A 78 -0.04 23.67 -17.03
CA PHE A 78 0.74 24.92 -17.04
C PHE A 78 1.40 25.23 -15.68
N ASP A 79 1.36 24.31 -14.70
CA ASP A 79 1.86 24.47 -13.31
C ASP A 79 1.20 25.65 -12.56
N LYS A 80 -0.01 26.02 -12.96
CA LYS A 80 -0.83 27.06 -12.30
C LYS A 80 -1.80 26.44 -11.30
N LYS A 81 -1.25 25.99 -10.18
CA LYS A 81 -1.97 25.19 -9.17
C LYS A 81 -3.17 25.88 -8.54
N TYR A 82 -3.09 27.18 -8.30
CA TYR A 82 -4.18 27.94 -7.69
C TYR A 82 -5.41 27.99 -8.63
N GLU A 83 -5.17 28.33 -9.89
CA GLU A 83 -6.20 28.39 -10.92
C GLU A 83 -6.81 27.01 -11.15
N ALA A 84 -5.97 25.97 -11.27
CA ALA A 84 -6.43 24.59 -11.40
C ALA A 84 -7.38 24.19 -10.26
N SER A 85 -7.01 24.50 -9.00
CA SER A 85 -7.85 24.25 -7.83
C SER A 85 -9.22 24.93 -7.92
N THR A 86 -9.25 26.15 -8.40
CA THR A 86 -10.47 26.93 -8.51
C THR A 86 -11.43 26.29 -9.51
N TYR A 87 -10.92 25.83 -10.66
CA TYR A 87 -11.73 25.21 -11.69
C TYR A 87 -12.19 23.79 -11.31
N PHE A 88 -11.31 22.97 -10.72
CA PHE A 88 -11.74 21.64 -10.21
C PHE A 88 -12.79 21.74 -9.12
N ARG A 89 -12.67 22.71 -8.21
CA ARG A 89 -13.71 23.00 -7.23
C ARG A 89 -15.02 23.38 -7.90
N ARG A 90 -14.98 24.24 -8.92
CA ARG A 90 -16.19 24.65 -9.64
C ARG A 90 -16.85 23.49 -10.38
N ALA A 91 -16.08 22.64 -11.04
CA ALA A 91 -16.59 21.43 -11.67
C ALA A 91 -17.30 20.52 -10.66
N PHE A 92 -16.68 20.28 -9.50
CA PHE A 92 -17.25 19.51 -8.40
C PHE A 92 -18.54 20.14 -7.82
N GLU A 93 -18.60 21.47 -7.65
CA GLU A 93 -19.80 22.17 -7.18
C GLU A 93 -20.99 22.02 -8.16
N LEU A 94 -20.70 21.99 -9.45
CA LEU A 94 -21.70 21.86 -10.52
C LEU A 94 -22.19 20.41 -10.68
N ASP A 95 -21.28 19.43 -10.65
CA ASP A 95 -21.61 18.01 -10.73
C ASP A 95 -20.69 17.18 -9.81
N PRO A 96 -21.07 17.04 -8.53
CA PRO A 96 -20.27 16.30 -7.56
C PRO A 96 -20.09 14.81 -7.89
N ASN A 97 -21.07 14.20 -8.57
CA ASN A 97 -21.03 12.77 -8.84
C ASN A 97 -20.03 12.39 -9.93
N THR A 98 -19.78 13.31 -10.86
CA THR A 98 -18.84 13.09 -11.97
C THR A 98 -17.43 13.61 -11.66
N TYR A 99 -17.32 14.78 -11.01
CA TYR A 99 -16.02 15.49 -10.85
C TYR A 99 -15.42 15.43 -9.45
N TRP A 100 -15.86 14.49 -8.61
CA TRP A 100 -15.31 14.31 -7.25
C TRP A 100 -13.81 13.94 -7.24
N TYR A 101 -13.37 13.16 -8.23
CA TYR A 101 -12.03 12.60 -8.27
C TYR A 101 -10.94 13.69 -8.35
N GLN A 102 -11.01 14.53 -9.38
CA GLN A 102 -10.02 15.59 -9.61
C GLN A 102 -9.99 16.59 -8.45
N HIS A 103 -11.18 16.97 -7.96
CA HIS A 103 -11.28 17.86 -6.82
C HIS A 103 -10.68 17.25 -5.55
N ALA A 104 -10.98 16.00 -5.25
CA ALA A 104 -10.43 15.30 -4.09
C ALA A 104 -8.90 15.12 -4.19
N LEU A 105 -8.41 14.66 -5.34
CA LEU A 105 -6.98 14.49 -5.61
C LEU A 105 -6.23 15.79 -5.37
N TYR A 106 -6.75 16.88 -5.92
CA TYR A 106 -6.13 18.20 -5.78
C TYR A 106 -6.06 18.67 -4.33
N LEU A 107 -7.15 18.53 -3.58
CA LEU A 107 -7.20 18.91 -2.16
C LEU A 107 -6.24 18.06 -1.30
N LEU A 108 -6.12 16.75 -1.58
CA LEU A 108 -5.24 15.84 -0.85
C LEU A 108 -3.75 16.13 -1.13
N GLN A 109 -3.42 16.56 -2.34
CA GLN A 109 -2.04 16.93 -2.71
C GLN A 109 -1.59 18.27 -2.13
N SER A 110 -2.50 19.10 -1.65
CA SER A 110 -2.18 20.45 -1.13
C SER A 110 -1.32 20.44 0.13
N LYS A 111 -1.24 19.30 0.86
CA LYS A 111 -0.58 19.14 2.17
C LYS A 111 -1.15 20.10 3.25
N ASP A 112 -2.33 20.65 3.03
CA ASP A 112 -3.06 21.50 4.00
C ASP A 112 -4.12 20.65 4.69
N LYS A 113 -4.00 20.50 6.02
CA LYS A 113 -4.94 19.73 6.84
C LYS A 113 -6.40 20.19 6.74
N LYS A 114 -6.63 21.46 6.42
CA LYS A 114 -8.01 21.95 6.19
C LYS A 114 -8.55 21.43 4.87
N GLN A 115 -7.72 21.45 3.82
CA GLN A 115 -8.09 20.93 2.49
C GLN A 115 -8.30 19.42 2.53
N GLU A 116 -7.43 18.67 3.21
CA GLU A 116 -7.59 17.22 3.41
C GLU A 116 -8.93 16.88 4.08
N LYS A 117 -9.31 17.63 5.14
CA LYS A 117 -10.63 17.44 5.79
C LYS A 117 -11.82 17.77 4.87
N ILE A 118 -11.67 18.76 4.00
CA ILE A 118 -12.70 19.11 3.02
C ILE A 118 -12.82 18.00 1.99
N ALA A 119 -11.70 17.47 1.48
CA ALA A 119 -11.69 16.35 0.53
C ALA A 119 -12.43 15.14 1.10
N ILE A 120 -12.07 14.71 2.31
CA ILE A 120 -12.69 13.56 2.98
C ILE A 120 -14.20 13.78 3.13
N ARG A 121 -14.62 14.95 3.64
CA ARG A 121 -16.05 15.26 3.81
C ARG A 121 -16.82 15.23 2.49
N ASN A 122 -16.22 15.75 1.43
CA ASN A 122 -16.83 15.73 0.09
C ASN A 122 -16.94 14.31 -0.44
N LEU A 123 -15.87 13.50 -0.33
CA LEU A 123 -15.91 12.09 -0.71
C LEU A 123 -16.94 11.30 0.10
N GLU A 124 -17.02 11.48 1.42
CA GLU A 124 -18.04 10.85 2.27
C GLU A 124 -19.46 11.19 1.82
N LYS A 125 -19.69 12.46 1.44
CA LYS A 125 -21.01 12.89 0.95
C LYS A 125 -21.37 12.22 -0.37
N VAL A 126 -20.44 12.20 -1.34
CA VAL A 126 -20.65 11.57 -2.65
C VAL A 126 -20.82 10.06 -2.51
N ALA A 127 -20.03 9.41 -1.64
CA ALA A 127 -20.09 7.97 -1.38
C ALA A 127 -21.46 7.52 -0.82
N LYS A 128 -22.14 8.37 -0.04
CA LYS A 128 -23.50 8.08 0.42
C LYS A 128 -24.52 8.00 -0.73
N SER A 129 -24.34 8.82 -1.75
CA SER A 129 -25.21 8.82 -2.94
C SER A 129 -24.85 7.73 -3.94
N ASN A 130 -23.59 7.27 -3.91
CA ASN A 130 -23.03 6.28 -4.84
C ASN A 130 -22.43 5.08 -4.08
N PRO A 131 -23.25 4.27 -3.38
CA PRO A 131 -22.77 3.26 -2.44
C PRO A 131 -22.09 2.06 -3.09
N LYS A 132 -22.15 1.89 -4.41
CA LYS A 132 -21.53 0.79 -5.16
C LYS A 132 -20.38 1.25 -6.06
N ASP A 133 -19.99 2.52 -6.01
CA ASP A 133 -18.90 3.05 -6.81
C ASP A 133 -17.55 2.65 -6.16
N GLU A 134 -16.85 1.71 -6.80
CA GLU A 134 -15.58 1.16 -6.34
C GLU A 134 -14.48 2.22 -6.31
N ASP A 135 -14.35 3.01 -7.39
CA ASP A 135 -13.31 4.03 -7.53
C ASP A 135 -13.42 5.10 -6.45
N LEU A 136 -14.64 5.52 -6.18
CA LEU A 136 -14.95 6.49 -5.14
C LEU A 136 -14.60 5.97 -3.74
N HIS A 137 -14.96 4.72 -3.42
CA HIS A 137 -14.61 4.12 -2.14
C HIS A 137 -13.09 3.88 -2.02
N THR A 138 -12.43 3.51 -3.10
CA THR A 138 -10.97 3.38 -3.16
C THR A 138 -10.29 4.72 -2.89
N MET A 139 -10.74 5.80 -3.51
CA MET A 139 -10.22 7.15 -3.23
C MET A 139 -10.47 7.57 -1.78
N LEU A 140 -11.64 7.31 -1.23
CA LEU A 140 -11.97 7.60 0.16
C LEU A 140 -11.08 6.81 1.13
N GLN A 141 -10.81 5.54 0.84
CA GLN A 141 -9.89 4.73 1.62
C GLN A 141 -8.48 5.32 1.60
N GLN A 142 -7.97 5.68 0.42
CA GLN A 142 -6.66 6.31 0.27
C GLN A 142 -6.58 7.64 1.01
N ALA A 143 -7.65 8.44 0.97
CA ALA A 143 -7.73 9.68 1.72
C ALA A 143 -7.62 9.45 3.25
N TYR A 144 -8.28 8.42 3.78
CA TYR A 144 -8.13 8.05 5.19
C TYR A 144 -6.73 7.53 5.53
N ILE A 145 -6.12 6.74 4.65
CA ILE A 145 -4.73 6.29 4.81
C ILE A 145 -3.76 7.48 4.84
N HIS A 146 -3.96 8.44 3.94
CA HIS A 146 -3.15 9.66 3.85
C HIS A 146 -3.17 10.46 5.17
N VAL A 147 -4.34 10.60 5.78
CA VAL A 147 -4.48 11.28 7.08
C VAL A 147 -4.24 10.36 8.28
N LYS A 148 -3.77 9.13 8.05
CA LYS A 148 -3.48 8.09 9.05
C LYS A 148 -4.69 7.64 9.88
N ASP A 149 -5.90 7.80 9.36
CA ASP A 149 -7.10 7.25 9.97
C ASP A 149 -7.36 5.83 9.49
N TYR A 150 -6.47 4.93 9.91
CA TYR A 150 -6.48 3.53 9.46
C TYR A 150 -7.75 2.78 9.87
N LYS A 151 -8.39 3.20 10.98
CA LYS A 151 -9.64 2.59 11.43
C LYS A 151 -10.77 2.85 10.44
N ARG A 152 -10.95 4.10 9.96
CA ARG A 152 -11.93 4.40 8.92
C ARG A 152 -11.53 3.81 7.58
N ALA A 153 -10.24 3.80 7.24
CA ALA A 153 -9.76 3.12 6.04
C ALA A 153 -10.14 1.62 6.02
N LEU A 154 -10.05 0.94 7.17
CA LEU A 154 -10.47 -0.47 7.30
C LEU A 154 -11.99 -0.64 7.14
N ALA A 155 -12.79 0.28 7.68
CA ALA A 155 -14.25 0.26 7.48
C ALA A 155 -14.65 0.47 6.00
N ILE A 156 -13.87 1.27 5.25
CA ILE A 156 -14.06 1.37 3.79
C ILE A 156 -13.64 0.08 3.08
N GLN A 157 -12.61 -0.64 3.58
CA GLN A 157 -12.26 -1.95 3.04
C GLN A 157 -13.42 -2.94 3.18
N ASP A 158 -14.15 -2.94 4.31
CA ASP A 158 -15.35 -3.76 4.48
C ASP A 158 -16.41 -3.43 3.40
N ARG A 159 -16.52 -2.15 3.05
CA ARG A 159 -17.42 -1.72 1.99
C ARG A 159 -16.96 -2.18 0.61
N LEU A 160 -15.67 -2.01 0.28
CA LEU A 160 -15.08 -2.48 -0.97
C LEU A 160 -15.26 -3.99 -1.13
N ASP A 161 -15.00 -4.78 -0.09
CA ASP A 161 -15.21 -6.23 -0.11
C ASP A 161 -16.68 -6.62 -0.36
N SER A 162 -17.63 -5.77 0.08
CA SER A 162 -19.05 -5.98 -0.22
C SER A 162 -19.44 -5.67 -1.68
N ILE A 163 -18.61 -4.88 -2.39
CA ILE A 163 -18.83 -4.50 -3.80
C ILE A 163 -18.16 -5.49 -4.74
N VAL A 164 -16.88 -5.77 -4.50
CA VAL A 164 -16.04 -6.56 -5.43
C VAL A 164 -15.73 -7.97 -4.93
N GLY A 165 -16.10 -8.29 -3.68
CA GLY A 165 -15.76 -9.55 -3.03
C GLY A 165 -14.43 -9.51 -2.28
N TYR A 166 -14.22 -10.52 -1.42
CA TYR A 166 -12.94 -10.71 -0.73
C TYR A 166 -11.91 -11.34 -1.68
N THR A 167 -10.72 -10.74 -1.77
CA THR A 167 -9.66 -11.14 -2.69
C THR A 167 -8.30 -11.09 -1.99
N GLY A 168 -7.24 -11.61 -2.63
CA GLY A 168 -5.87 -11.45 -2.12
C GLY A 168 -5.46 -9.98 -1.94
N MET A 169 -5.96 -9.07 -2.78
CA MET A 169 -5.74 -7.64 -2.58
C MET A 169 -6.45 -7.11 -1.34
N SER A 170 -7.67 -7.55 -1.07
CA SER A 170 -8.42 -7.24 0.16
C SER A 170 -7.66 -7.71 1.39
N ALA A 171 -7.23 -8.98 1.40
CA ALA A 171 -6.45 -9.56 2.49
C ALA A 171 -5.16 -8.78 2.75
N MET A 172 -4.43 -8.43 1.67
CA MET A 172 -3.22 -7.61 1.75
C MET A 172 -3.49 -6.24 2.36
N GLN A 173 -4.55 -5.56 1.93
CA GLN A 173 -4.90 -4.24 2.43
C GLN A 173 -5.33 -4.29 3.90
N ARG A 174 -6.12 -5.29 4.30
CA ARG A 174 -6.50 -5.54 5.69
C ARG A 174 -5.29 -5.81 6.58
N TYR A 175 -4.38 -6.68 6.11
CA TYR A 175 -3.11 -6.92 6.79
C TYR A 175 -2.33 -5.63 7.01
N ARG A 176 -2.10 -4.84 5.95
CA ARG A 176 -1.35 -3.58 6.03
C ARG A 176 -1.98 -2.58 7.00
N LEU A 177 -3.29 -2.39 6.92
CA LEU A 177 -4.00 -1.45 7.80
C LEU A 177 -3.91 -1.87 9.27
N ASN A 178 -4.06 -3.18 9.56
CA ASN A 178 -3.91 -3.69 10.92
C ASN A 178 -2.46 -3.57 11.43
N ALA A 179 -1.47 -3.84 10.59
CA ALA A 179 -0.06 -3.63 10.94
C ALA A 179 0.25 -2.16 11.24
N MET A 180 -0.27 -1.21 10.44
CA MET A 180 -0.13 0.23 10.70
C MET A 180 -0.79 0.68 12.01
N MET A 181 -1.79 -0.03 12.49
CA MET A 181 -2.44 0.18 13.80
C MET A 181 -1.75 -0.56 14.96
N ASN A 182 -0.66 -1.28 14.69
CA ASN A 182 -0.02 -2.21 15.63
C ASN A 182 -0.99 -3.30 16.16
N ASN A 183 -2.02 -3.62 15.39
CA ASN A 183 -2.99 -4.66 15.73
C ASN A 183 -2.52 -6.01 15.15
N ASN A 184 -1.42 -6.52 15.72
CA ASN A 184 -0.75 -7.72 15.22
C ASN A 184 -1.68 -8.96 15.24
N LYS A 185 -2.56 -9.06 16.25
CA LYS A 185 -3.52 -10.17 16.33
C LYS A 185 -4.44 -10.21 15.11
N GLN A 186 -4.98 -9.07 14.72
CA GLN A 186 -5.85 -9.01 13.55
C GLN A 186 -5.07 -9.13 12.25
N ALA A 187 -3.83 -8.59 12.18
CA ALA A 187 -2.96 -8.77 11.04
C ALA A 187 -2.65 -10.26 10.78
N ILE A 188 -2.35 -11.03 11.84
CA ILE A 188 -2.17 -12.50 11.75
C ILE A 188 -3.45 -13.17 11.26
N TYR A 189 -4.60 -12.83 11.84
CA TYR A 189 -5.89 -13.39 11.44
C TYR A 189 -6.17 -13.20 9.94
N GLU A 190 -5.93 -11.99 9.39
CA GLU A 190 -6.19 -11.73 7.96
C GLU A 190 -5.26 -12.54 7.05
N VAL A 191 -4.00 -12.73 7.47
CA VAL A 191 -3.04 -13.56 6.74
C VAL A 191 -3.41 -15.05 6.84
N GLU A 192 -3.73 -15.56 8.02
CA GLU A 192 -4.14 -16.95 8.24
C GLU A 192 -5.43 -17.26 7.45
N ARG A 193 -6.44 -16.39 7.54
CA ARG A 193 -7.69 -16.52 6.80
C ARG A 193 -7.49 -16.65 5.29
N PHE A 194 -6.62 -15.82 4.71
CA PHE A 194 -6.34 -15.91 3.27
C PHE A 194 -5.61 -17.21 2.92
N LEU A 195 -4.71 -17.69 3.78
CA LEU A 195 -3.99 -18.94 3.59
C LEU A 195 -4.86 -20.20 3.78
N GLU A 196 -6.05 -20.10 4.38
CA GLU A 196 -7.04 -21.18 4.39
C GLU A 196 -7.61 -21.42 2.99
N GLU A 197 -7.80 -20.35 2.21
CA GLU A 197 -8.31 -20.42 0.83
C GLU A 197 -7.18 -20.69 -0.19
N GLU A 198 -6.01 -20.05 0.00
CA GLU A 198 -4.84 -20.16 -0.88
C GLU A 198 -3.57 -20.56 -0.10
N PRO A 199 -3.46 -21.82 0.35
CA PRO A 199 -2.35 -22.27 1.20
C PRO A 199 -0.98 -22.21 0.54
N ASP A 200 -0.93 -22.24 -0.79
CA ASP A 200 0.30 -22.21 -1.60
C ASP A 200 0.63 -20.78 -2.08
N ASN A 201 0.09 -19.73 -1.46
CA ASN A 201 0.48 -18.37 -1.75
C ASN A 201 1.76 -17.99 -1.01
N MET A 202 2.90 -18.00 -1.72
CA MET A 202 4.23 -17.75 -1.15
C MET A 202 4.32 -16.40 -0.40
N GLN A 203 3.74 -15.35 -0.96
CA GLN A 203 3.81 -14.00 -0.35
C GLN A 203 3.12 -13.97 1.02
N PHE A 204 1.96 -14.57 1.14
CA PHE A 204 1.23 -14.64 2.42
C PHE A 204 1.90 -15.61 3.41
N GLN A 205 2.55 -16.68 2.92
CA GLN A 205 3.39 -17.53 3.78
C GLN A 205 4.57 -16.74 4.36
N MET A 206 5.20 -15.86 3.57
CA MET A 206 6.27 -14.98 4.05
C MET A 206 5.74 -13.99 5.11
N PHE A 207 4.59 -13.36 4.88
CA PHE A 207 3.98 -12.46 5.88
C PHE A 207 3.64 -13.19 7.16
N ARG A 208 3.15 -14.43 7.08
CA ARG A 208 2.87 -15.25 8.25
C ARG A 208 4.13 -15.50 9.07
N ALA A 209 5.19 -15.93 8.44
CA ALA A 209 6.45 -16.21 9.12
C ALA A 209 7.01 -14.93 9.78
N GLN A 210 7.04 -13.80 9.05
CA GLN A 210 7.49 -12.52 9.58
C GLN A 210 6.66 -12.07 10.78
N LEU A 211 5.32 -12.10 10.68
CA LEU A 211 4.44 -11.71 11.78
C LEU A 211 4.63 -12.60 13.01
N TYR A 212 4.83 -13.90 12.80
CA TYR A 212 5.05 -14.82 13.89
C TYR A 212 6.37 -14.55 14.61
N GLU A 213 7.43 -14.21 13.88
CA GLU A 213 8.71 -13.77 14.48
C GLU A 213 8.55 -12.48 15.27
N GLU A 214 7.99 -11.43 14.65
CA GLU A 214 7.80 -10.12 15.26
C GLU A 214 6.91 -10.15 16.52
N THR A 215 6.00 -11.10 16.57
CA THR A 215 5.05 -11.26 17.69
C THR A 215 5.43 -12.38 18.65
N HIS A 216 6.61 -12.98 18.46
CA HIS A 216 7.12 -14.07 19.30
C HIS A 216 6.10 -15.22 19.47
N GLN A 217 5.53 -15.67 18.35
CA GLN A 217 4.60 -16.78 18.38
C GLN A 217 5.27 -18.09 18.84
N PRO A 218 4.52 -19.06 19.41
CA PRO A 218 5.06 -20.36 19.80
C PRO A 218 5.75 -21.10 18.67
N SER A 219 6.78 -21.89 19.01
CA SER A 219 7.59 -22.64 18.05
C SER A 219 6.80 -23.54 17.12
N GLU A 220 5.67 -24.10 17.59
CA GLU A 220 4.77 -24.91 16.80
C GLU A 220 4.22 -24.14 15.59
N LYS A 221 3.86 -22.86 15.75
CA LYS A 221 3.43 -22.00 14.66
C LYS A 221 4.58 -21.66 13.72
N MET A 222 5.78 -21.41 14.25
CA MET A 222 6.97 -21.15 13.46
C MET A 222 7.37 -22.36 12.61
N ILE A 223 7.29 -23.57 13.15
CA ILE A 223 7.54 -24.83 12.44
C ILE A 223 6.61 -24.94 11.23
N VAL A 224 5.32 -24.68 11.41
CA VAL A 224 4.35 -24.69 10.30
C VAL A 224 4.72 -23.66 9.24
N ALA A 225 5.04 -22.43 9.64
CA ALA A 225 5.37 -21.35 8.70
C ALA A 225 6.64 -21.64 7.89
N TYR A 226 7.74 -22.04 8.56
CA TYR A 226 8.99 -22.35 7.86
C TYR A 226 8.92 -23.64 7.03
N THR A 227 8.15 -24.64 7.47
CA THR A 227 7.92 -25.83 6.67
C THR A 227 7.18 -25.50 5.37
N ALA A 228 6.19 -24.59 5.43
CA ALA A 228 5.49 -24.15 4.23
C ALA A 228 6.42 -23.37 3.28
N LEU A 229 7.25 -22.47 3.80
CA LEU A 229 8.20 -21.70 2.98
C LEU A 229 9.25 -22.57 2.31
N LEU A 230 9.76 -23.61 3.00
CA LEU A 230 10.72 -24.56 2.41
C LEU A 230 10.15 -25.40 1.26
N ARG A 231 8.83 -25.47 1.08
CA ARG A 231 8.22 -26.09 -0.12
C ARG A 231 8.48 -25.25 -1.37
N PHE A 232 8.55 -23.92 -1.22
CA PHE A 232 8.87 -22.99 -2.31
C PHE A 232 10.37 -22.84 -2.54
N GLU A 233 11.12 -22.78 -1.43
CA GLU A 233 12.58 -22.57 -1.45
C GLU A 233 13.32 -23.69 -0.74
N PRO A 234 13.35 -24.92 -1.27
CA PRO A 234 13.84 -26.10 -0.56
C PRO A 234 15.35 -26.08 -0.27
N ARG A 235 16.10 -25.15 -0.87
CA ARG A 235 17.54 -24.98 -0.64
C ARG A 235 17.91 -23.71 0.11
N ASN A 236 16.93 -22.99 0.65
CA ASN A 236 17.18 -21.77 1.43
C ASN A 236 17.73 -22.12 2.81
N LEU A 237 19.02 -21.87 2.98
CA LEU A 237 19.77 -22.24 4.21
C LEU A 237 19.24 -21.49 5.44
N MET A 238 18.80 -20.23 5.28
CA MET A 238 18.24 -19.45 6.39
C MET A 238 16.92 -20.07 6.88
N LEU A 239 16.02 -20.45 5.96
CA LEU A 239 14.77 -21.10 6.32
C LEU A 239 15.01 -22.48 6.96
N MET A 240 16.00 -23.25 6.46
CA MET A 240 16.42 -24.51 7.07
C MET A 240 16.93 -24.32 8.50
N ASN A 241 17.80 -23.34 8.72
CA ASN A 241 18.32 -23.03 10.03
C ASN A 241 17.21 -22.61 11.01
N ASN A 242 16.31 -21.71 10.58
CA ASN A 242 15.22 -21.23 11.41
C ASN A 242 14.25 -22.37 11.78
N LEU A 243 13.93 -23.23 10.81
CA LEU A 243 13.13 -24.43 11.09
C LEU A 243 13.83 -25.37 12.07
N ALA A 244 15.15 -25.63 11.87
CA ALA A 244 15.95 -26.47 12.76
C ALA A 244 15.99 -25.92 14.19
N TRP A 245 16.15 -24.61 14.35
CA TRP A 245 16.09 -23.95 15.64
C TRP A 245 14.76 -24.20 16.37
N HIS A 246 13.62 -23.93 15.71
CA HIS A 246 12.30 -24.10 16.32
C HIS A 246 11.95 -25.56 16.60
N LEU A 247 12.37 -26.50 15.76
CA LEU A 247 12.27 -27.94 16.04
C LEU A 247 13.07 -28.33 17.28
N CYS A 248 14.27 -27.75 17.44
CA CYS A 248 15.15 -28.01 18.57
C CYS A 248 14.59 -27.46 19.87
N ILE A 249 14.24 -26.17 19.96
CA ILE A 249 13.80 -25.53 21.21
C ILE A 249 12.42 -26.03 21.70
N SER A 250 11.57 -26.52 20.78
CA SER A 250 10.30 -27.17 21.12
C SER A 250 10.45 -28.66 21.45
N CYS A 251 11.65 -29.23 21.28
CA CYS A 251 11.92 -30.67 21.39
C CYS A 251 10.98 -31.53 20.51
N HIS A 252 10.46 -30.95 19.42
CA HIS A 252 9.47 -31.62 18.59
C HIS A 252 10.05 -32.74 17.75
N ASP A 253 11.21 -32.46 17.09
CA ASP A 253 11.90 -33.43 16.24
C ASP A 253 13.38 -33.07 16.13
N LEU A 254 14.18 -33.53 17.11
CA LEU A 254 15.62 -33.26 17.17
C LEU A 254 16.39 -33.90 16.04
N GLN A 255 15.92 -35.04 15.50
CA GLN A 255 16.60 -35.69 14.38
C GLN A 255 16.46 -34.88 13.09
N ARG A 256 15.25 -34.40 12.81
CA ARG A 256 15.02 -33.51 11.66
C ARG A 256 15.75 -32.18 11.82
N ALA A 257 15.77 -31.62 13.05
CA ALA A 257 16.53 -30.41 13.35
C ALA A 257 18.02 -30.59 13.01
N GLU A 258 18.61 -31.71 13.43
CA GLU A 258 20.00 -32.07 13.17
C GLU A 258 20.28 -32.18 11.65
N GLN A 259 19.45 -32.88 10.90
CA GLN A 259 19.61 -33.04 9.45
C GLN A 259 19.59 -31.70 8.70
N LEU A 260 18.64 -30.84 9.04
CA LEU A 260 18.54 -29.50 8.45
C LEU A 260 19.75 -28.63 8.79
N SER A 261 20.13 -28.58 10.08
CA SER A 261 21.24 -27.78 10.54
C SER A 261 22.58 -28.32 10.06
N ARG A 262 22.75 -29.64 9.93
CA ARG A 262 23.93 -30.24 9.29
C ARG A 262 24.08 -29.76 7.86
N THR A 263 22.99 -29.69 7.10
CA THR A 263 23.01 -29.16 5.74
C THR A 263 23.48 -27.72 5.69
N THR A 264 23.05 -26.89 6.63
CA THR A 264 23.46 -25.46 6.68
C THR A 264 24.95 -25.28 6.99
N ILE A 265 25.48 -26.02 7.96
CA ILE A 265 26.93 -25.95 8.31
C ILE A 265 27.84 -26.55 7.25
N MET A 266 27.34 -27.53 6.46
CA MET A 266 28.09 -28.07 5.32
C MET A 266 28.17 -27.07 4.18
N ALA A 267 27.13 -26.31 3.95
CA ALA A 267 27.06 -25.29 2.89
C ALA A 267 27.87 -24.01 3.29
N GLU A 268 27.75 -23.58 4.54
CA GLU A 268 28.40 -22.39 5.06
C GLU A 268 29.16 -22.70 6.38
N PRO A 269 30.33 -23.33 6.33
CA PRO A 269 31.02 -23.86 7.49
C PRO A 269 31.65 -22.81 8.43
N SER A 270 31.57 -21.53 8.04
CA SER A 270 32.07 -20.39 8.83
C SER A 270 30.96 -19.45 9.27
N ASN A 271 29.69 -19.80 9.03
CA ASN A 271 28.56 -18.98 9.47
C ASN A 271 28.29 -19.21 10.97
N PRO A 272 28.51 -18.19 11.82
CA PRO A 272 28.43 -18.36 13.28
C PRO A 272 26.99 -18.70 13.73
N ILE A 273 25.95 -18.23 13.02
CA ILE A 273 24.54 -18.52 13.37
C ILE A 273 24.27 -20.02 13.14
N TYR A 274 24.69 -20.57 12.01
CA TYR A 274 24.48 -21.98 11.69
C TYR A 274 25.27 -22.90 12.60
N LEU A 275 26.50 -22.52 12.91
CA LEU A 275 27.36 -23.27 13.85
C LEU A 275 26.78 -23.27 15.27
N ASP A 276 26.24 -22.14 15.73
CA ASP A 276 25.60 -22.01 17.04
C ASP A 276 24.31 -22.86 17.13
N THR A 277 23.45 -22.77 16.11
CA THR A 277 22.24 -23.61 16.01
C THR A 277 22.60 -25.10 16.05
N TYR A 278 23.60 -25.54 15.29
CA TYR A 278 24.01 -26.93 15.28
C TYR A 278 24.57 -27.36 16.63
N ALA A 279 25.41 -26.54 17.26
CA ALA A 279 25.96 -26.80 18.59
C ALA A 279 24.84 -26.96 19.63
N TRP A 280 23.83 -26.09 19.57
CA TRP A 280 22.68 -26.17 20.48
C TRP A 280 21.83 -27.42 20.27
N ILE A 281 21.63 -27.85 19.02
CA ILE A 281 20.95 -29.10 18.69
C ILE A 281 21.72 -30.30 19.27
N MET A 282 23.03 -30.36 19.11
CA MET A 282 23.88 -31.41 19.70
C MET A 282 23.78 -31.42 21.22
N TYR A 283 23.80 -30.25 21.86
CA TYR A 283 23.56 -30.12 23.29
C TYR A 283 22.22 -30.71 23.74
N MET A 284 21.15 -30.42 23.01
CA MET A 284 19.79 -30.93 23.30
C MET A 284 19.68 -32.44 23.03
N MET A 285 20.46 -32.98 22.14
CA MET A 285 20.60 -34.43 21.90
C MET A 285 21.50 -35.15 22.92
N GLY A 286 22.21 -34.41 23.76
CA GLY A 286 23.14 -34.97 24.78
C GLY A 286 24.53 -35.25 24.30
N ASP A 287 24.90 -34.92 23.05
CA ASP A 287 26.25 -34.98 22.52
C ASP A 287 27.03 -33.69 22.85
N TYR A 288 27.48 -33.60 24.09
CA TYR A 288 28.14 -32.40 24.61
C TYR A 288 29.51 -32.13 24.01
N ASP A 289 30.23 -33.18 23.60
CA ASP A 289 31.54 -33.05 22.97
C ASP A 289 31.43 -32.41 21.59
N THR A 290 30.53 -32.90 20.78
CA THR A 290 30.22 -32.31 19.48
C THR A 290 29.64 -30.88 19.62
N ALA A 291 28.76 -30.66 20.60
CA ALA A 291 28.23 -29.33 20.90
C ALA A 291 29.36 -28.34 21.24
N TYR A 292 30.31 -28.76 22.07
CA TYR A 292 31.45 -27.93 22.45
C TYR A 292 32.37 -27.61 21.25
N PHE A 293 32.63 -28.58 20.40
CA PHE A 293 33.44 -28.38 19.20
C PHE A 293 32.85 -27.30 18.29
N TYR A 294 31.55 -27.39 18.01
CA TYR A 294 30.89 -26.45 17.10
C TYR A 294 30.65 -25.07 17.72
N ILE A 295 30.38 -24.98 19.03
CA ILE A 295 30.22 -23.68 19.69
C ILE A 295 31.55 -22.91 19.76
N GLN A 296 32.68 -23.60 19.86
CA GLN A 296 34.01 -22.97 19.78
C GLN A 296 34.25 -22.38 18.39
N ARG A 297 33.89 -23.08 17.34
CA ARG A 297 33.95 -22.56 15.98
C ARG A 297 33.00 -21.38 15.77
N ALA A 298 31.78 -21.43 16.33
CA ALA A 298 30.88 -20.29 16.28
C ALA A 298 31.49 -19.04 16.93
N MET A 299 32.20 -19.22 18.05
CA MET A 299 32.94 -18.13 18.72
C MET A 299 34.05 -17.52 17.85
N GLU A 300 34.75 -18.31 17.04
CA GLU A 300 35.82 -17.83 16.15
C GLU A 300 35.27 -16.89 15.05
N TYR A 301 34.06 -17.13 14.57
CA TYR A 301 33.45 -16.37 13.48
C TYR A 301 32.37 -15.36 13.95
N ALA A 302 32.05 -15.34 15.26
CA ALA A 302 31.04 -14.47 15.80
C ALA A 302 31.41 -12.99 15.68
N ASN A 303 30.41 -12.17 15.37
CA ASN A 303 30.51 -10.71 15.33
C ASN A 303 29.72 -10.07 16.48
N GLU A 304 29.69 -8.73 16.55
CA GLU A 304 29.01 -7.99 17.62
C GLU A 304 27.53 -8.37 17.80
N LYS A 305 26.85 -8.80 16.73
CA LYS A 305 25.45 -9.17 16.76
C LYS A 305 25.20 -10.59 17.30
N THR A 306 26.11 -11.53 17.01
CA THR A 306 25.93 -12.96 17.31
C THR A 306 26.67 -13.39 18.57
N ILE A 307 27.73 -12.70 18.94
CA ILE A 307 28.64 -13.11 20.03
C ILE A 307 27.96 -13.32 21.39
N LYS A 308 26.97 -12.52 21.71
CA LYS A 308 26.26 -12.59 23.00
C LYS A 308 25.52 -13.92 23.17
N GLU A 309 24.80 -14.36 22.18
CA GLU A 309 24.03 -15.62 22.19
C GLU A 309 24.98 -16.82 22.22
N VAL A 310 26.00 -16.80 21.36
CA VAL A 310 27.04 -17.86 21.33
C VAL A 310 27.72 -18.01 22.69
N ILE A 311 28.03 -16.92 23.41
CA ILE A 311 28.60 -16.98 24.77
C ILE A 311 27.65 -17.66 25.75
N GLU A 312 26.34 -17.35 25.70
CA GLU A 312 25.39 -17.95 26.62
C GLU A 312 25.20 -19.46 26.35
N HIS A 313 25.12 -19.86 25.09
CA HIS A 313 25.05 -21.27 24.71
C HIS A 313 26.35 -22.01 25.12
N ARG A 314 27.51 -21.42 24.90
CA ARG A 314 28.81 -21.99 25.34
C ARG A 314 28.86 -22.21 26.84
N LYS A 315 28.39 -21.26 27.66
CA LYS A 315 28.30 -21.41 29.11
C LYS A 315 27.43 -22.59 29.52
N ALA A 316 26.29 -22.77 28.84
CA ALA A 316 25.39 -23.89 29.13
C ALA A 316 26.06 -25.25 28.81
N ILE A 317 26.69 -25.35 27.63
CA ILE A 317 27.40 -26.57 27.18
C ILE A 317 28.56 -26.93 28.16
N LEU A 318 29.37 -25.95 28.56
CA LEU A 318 30.49 -26.16 29.49
C LEU A 318 30.06 -26.68 30.89
N LYS A 319 28.84 -26.40 31.33
CA LYS A 319 28.31 -26.94 32.59
C LYS A 319 28.00 -28.44 32.51
N LYS A 320 27.80 -28.99 31.33
CA LYS A 320 27.50 -30.41 31.11
C LYS A 320 28.73 -31.25 30.83
N LEU A 321 29.83 -30.62 30.44
CA LEU A 321 31.15 -31.28 30.24
C LEU A 321 31.93 -31.46 31.52
N LYS A 322 31.51 -30.85 32.63
CA LYS A 322 32.07 -31.03 33.98
C LYS A 322 31.30 -32.12 34.70
#